data_beacb9ff3cf6ab28477f3aaac7287474
#
_entry.id   beacb9ff3cf6ab28477f3aaac7287474
#
_cell.length_a   1.000
_cell.length_b   1.000
_cell.length_c   1.000
_cell.angle_alpha   90.00
_cell.angle_beta   90.00
_cell.angle_gamma   90.00
#
_symmetry.space_group_name_H-M   'P 1'
#
loop_
_entity.id
_entity.type
_entity.pdbx_description
1 polymer ?
#
loop_
_entity_poly.entity_id
_entity_poly.type
_entity_poly.pdbx_seq_one_letter_code
_entity_poly.pdbx_strand_id
1 'polypeptide(L)'
;MEFKKIQISKTNTLNVVYRNGDGDTITMVGGNIVHRDLKEAFKALIPHVVFLTEQREATGATLKELQEQSEWEENSIFTRMRCDLISISEDTISISGTRILDRGDIIKVNTPSINLVDDEKYEYKSDLALAVENIKYEAEEYVKEKKWGLKEGTLDFGEAGDPFEGKDAGEVPVMKVELNTSENHREKKSKKKKEPEPAMEV
;
A
#
# COMPACT_ATOMS: atom_id res chain seq x y z
N MET A 1 22.53 4.58 -1.82
CA MET A 1 21.66 5.76 -1.53
C MET A 1 21.47 5.87 -0.02
N GLU A 2 21.54 7.08 0.54
CA GLU A 2 21.26 7.32 1.95
C GLU A 2 19.87 7.94 2.08
N PHE A 3 18.89 7.14 2.46
CA PHE A 3 17.52 7.62 2.61
C PHE A 3 17.37 8.45 3.89
N LYS A 4 16.67 9.60 3.75
CA LYS A 4 16.26 10.46 4.87
C LYS A 4 14.77 10.38 5.16
N LYS A 5 13.99 10.08 4.12
CA LYS A 5 12.54 9.95 4.25
C LYS A 5 12.03 8.98 3.18
N ILE A 6 11.17 8.05 3.59
CA ILE A 6 10.47 7.13 2.69
C ILE A 6 9.01 7.16 3.07
N GLN A 7 8.13 7.45 2.11
CA GLN A 7 6.70 7.61 2.35
C GLN A 7 5.88 7.00 1.23
N ILE A 8 4.93 6.15 1.58
CA ILE A 8 3.86 5.73 0.68
C ILE A 8 2.74 6.77 0.75
N SER A 9 2.40 7.37 -0.38
CA SER A 9 1.34 8.37 -0.47
C SER A 9 -0.06 7.73 -0.35
N LYS A 10 -1.08 8.56 -0.21
CA LYS A 10 -2.49 8.09 -0.23
C LYS A 10 -2.88 7.44 -1.55
N THR A 11 -2.21 7.78 -2.64
CA THR A 11 -2.41 7.20 -3.98
C THR A 11 -1.54 5.96 -4.22
N ASN A 12 -0.95 5.40 -3.16
CA ASN A 12 -0.04 4.26 -3.23
C ASN A 12 1.20 4.49 -4.11
N THR A 13 1.68 5.72 -4.24
CA THR A 13 2.94 6.05 -4.91
C THR A 13 4.02 6.32 -3.87
N LEU A 14 5.29 6.19 -4.25
CA LEU A 14 6.42 6.38 -3.36
C LEU A 14 6.95 7.82 -3.42
N ASN A 15 7.08 8.47 -2.28
CA ASN A 15 7.80 9.73 -2.12
C ASN A 15 9.04 9.47 -1.28
N VAL A 16 10.21 9.83 -1.78
CA VAL A 16 11.47 9.63 -1.07
C VAL A 16 12.32 10.89 -1.06
N VAL A 17 13.06 11.05 0.03
CA VAL A 17 14.17 12.00 0.14
C VAL A 17 15.41 11.21 0.47
N TYR A 18 16.45 11.35 -0.34
CA TYR A 18 17.71 10.64 -0.14
C TYR A 18 18.90 11.49 -0.56
N ARG A 19 20.07 11.18 -0.04
CA ARG A 19 21.35 11.73 -0.48
C ARG A 19 22.00 10.77 -1.49
N ASN A 20 22.47 11.30 -2.62
CA ASN A 20 23.20 10.54 -3.61
C ASN A 20 24.70 10.38 -3.20
N GLY A 21 25.48 9.67 -4.02
CA GLY A 21 26.92 9.48 -3.79
C GLY A 21 27.73 10.78 -3.85
N ASP A 22 27.22 11.82 -4.52
CA ASP A 22 27.86 13.13 -4.67
C ASP A 22 27.52 14.07 -3.51
N GLY A 23 26.69 13.63 -2.59
CA GLY A 23 26.27 14.40 -1.41
C GLY A 23 25.02 15.26 -1.60
N ASP A 24 24.44 15.28 -2.80
CA ASP A 24 23.23 16.05 -3.08
C ASP A 24 21.99 15.41 -2.45
N THR A 25 21.10 16.23 -1.96
CA THR A 25 19.79 15.77 -1.45
C THR A 25 18.75 15.82 -2.57
N ILE A 26 18.24 14.66 -2.92
CA ILE A 26 17.23 14.48 -3.98
C ILE A 26 15.89 14.18 -3.34
N THR A 27 14.86 14.91 -3.78
CA THR A 27 13.46 14.62 -3.44
C THR A 27 12.78 14.08 -4.68
N MET A 28 12.26 12.84 -4.59
CA MET A 28 11.52 12.21 -5.67
C MET A 28 10.07 12.01 -5.24
N VAL A 29 9.14 12.44 -6.11
CA VAL A 29 7.71 12.12 -6.01
C VAL A 29 7.39 11.11 -7.09
N GLY A 30 7.13 9.88 -6.70
CA GLY A 30 6.84 8.79 -7.62
C GLY A 30 5.47 8.92 -8.28
N GLY A 31 5.40 8.61 -9.57
CA GLY A 31 4.15 8.56 -10.35
C GLY A 31 3.55 7.16 -10.46
N ASN A 32 4.33 6.12 -10.14
CA ASN A 32 3.93 4.73 -10.26
C ASN A 32 3.52 4.14 -8.90
N ILE A 33 2.61 3.18 -8.93
CA ILE A 33 2.16 2.47 -7.73
C ILE A 33 3.32 1.65 -7.15
N VAL A 34 3.45 1.65 -5.83
CA VAL A 34 4.44 0.84 -5.13
C VAL A 34 4.14 -0.65 -5.28
N HIS A 35 5.20 -1.45 -5.42
CA HIS A 35 5.10 -2.90 -5.44
C HIS A 35 4.55 -3.43 -4.11
N ARG A 36 3.98 -4.63 -4.15
CA ARG A 36 3.43 -5.30 -2.96
C ARG A 36 4.48 -5.47 -1.87
N ASP A 37 5.71 -5.85 -2.23
CA ASP A 37 6.79 -6.10 -1.27
C ASP A 37 7.10 -4.87 -0.42
N LEU A 38 7.10 -3.66 -1.00
CA LEU A 38 7.29 -2.44 -0.24
C LEU A 38 6.13 -2.17 0.74
N LYS A 39 4.89 -2.51 0.35
CA LYS A 39 3.72 -2.41 1.25
C LYS A 39 3.84 -3.37 2.43
N GLU A 40 4.26 -4.62 2.17
CA GLU A 40 4.50 -5.62 3.21
C GLU A 40 5.66 -5.21 4.14
N ALA A 41 6.73 -4.62 3.59
CA ALA A 41 7.81 -4.08 4.40
C ALA A 41 7.34 -2.96 5.36
N PHE A 42 6.49 -2.04 4.89
CA PHE A 42 5.88 -1.03 5.77
C PHE A 42 4.91 -1.63 6.79
N LYS A 43 4.21 -2.69 6.42
CA LYS A 43 3.30 -3.41 7.31
C LYS A 43 4.06 -4.09 8.45
N ALA A 44 5.27 -4.60 8.21
CA ALA A 44 6.13 -5.17 9.24
C ALA A 44 6.51 -4.16 10.35
N LEU A 45 6.36 -2.85 10.12
CA LEU A 45 6.56 -1.84 11.16
C LEU A 45 5.39 -1.72 12.15
N ILE A 46 4.19 -2.20 11.81
CA ILE A 46 2.98 -2.02 12.64
C ILE A 46 3.17 -2.55 14.07
N PRO A 47 3.65 -3.79 14.31
CA PRO A 47 3.90 -4.28 15.66
C PRO A 47 4.86 -3.39 16.45
N HIS A 48 5.92 -2.88 15.81
CA HIS A 48 6.87 -1.98 16.44
C HIS A 48 6.23 -0.65 16.85
N VAL A 49 5.36 -0.07 15.99
CA VAL A 49 4.63 1.16 16.32
C VAL A 49 3.71 0.94 17.51
N VAL A 50 3.03 -0.22 17.59
CA VAL A 50 2.17 -0.59 18.73
C VAL A 50 2.95 -0.58 20.04
N PHE A 51 4.16 -1.16 20.06
CA PHE A 51 5.04 -1.14 21.25
C PHE A 51 5.55 0.26 21.56
N LEU A 52 6.10 0.95 20.57
CA LEU A 52 6.74 2.27 20.74
C LEU A 52 5.78 3.38 21.15
N THR A 53 4.50 3.21 20.87
CA THR A 53 3.44 4.15 21.25
C THR A 53 2.59 3.62 22.41
N GLU A 54 3.04 2.57 23.08
CA GLU A 54 2.41 1.99 24.28
C GLU A 54 0.91 1.72 24.08
N GLN A 55 0.56 1.19 22.90
CA GLN A 55 -0.83 0.86 22.62
C GLN A 55 -1.30 -0.30 23.51
N ARG A 56 -2.61 -0.36 23.77
CA ARG A 56 -3.22 -1.38 24.63
C ARG A 56 -2.86 -2.80 24.19
N GLU A 57 -2.73 -3.03 22.90
CA GLU A 57 -2.42 -4.32 22.31
C GLU A 57 -0.98 -4.80 22.64
N ALA A 58 -0.07 -3.90 22.99
CA ALA A 58 1.27 -4.25 23.49
C ALA A 58 1.27 -4.77 24.92
N THR A 59 0.19 -4.52 25.69
CA THR A 59 0.15 -4.89 27.11
C THR A 59 0.08 -6.41 27.28
N GLY A 60 1.19 -7.01 27.73
CA GLY A 60 1.30 -8.46 27.97
C GLY A 60 1.51 -9.30 26.71
N ALA A 61 1.67 -8.68 25.54
CA ALA A 61 2.00 -9.37 24.30
C ALA A 61 3.51 -9.27 24.00
N THR A 62 4.02 -10.22 23.25
CA THR A 62 5.36 -10.17 22.64
C THR A 62 5.30 -9.67 21.22
N LEU A 63 6.43 -9.21 20.68
CA LEU A 63 6.50 -8.77 19.27
C LEU A 63 6.05 -9.89 18.33
N LYS A 64 6.49 -11.12 18.59
CA LYS A 64 6.15 -12.30 17.78
C LYS A 64 4.64 -12.56 17.74
N GLU A 65 3.97 -12.50 18.89
CA GLU A 65 2.52 -12.69 18.97
C GLU A 65 1.76 -11.63 18.19
N LEU A 66 2.24 -10.38 18.16
CA LEU A 66 1.64 -9.33 17.33
C LEU A 66 1.93 -9.54 15.83
N GLN A 67 3.11 -10.05 15.47
CA GLN A 67 3.46 -10.34 14.07
C GLN A 67 2.67 -11.53 13.50
N GLU A 68 2.32 -12.50 14.33
CA GLU A 68 1.57 -13.69 13.95
C GLU A 68 0.04 -13.46 13.84
N GLN A 69 -0.46 -12.27 14.22
CA GLN A 69 -1.88 -11.96 14.08
C GLN A 69 -2.32 -12.03 12.61
N SER A 70 -3.46 -12.66 12.38
CA SER A 70 -4.06 -12.72 11.04
C SER A 70 -4.58 -11.35 10.62
N GLU A 71 -4.31 -10.97 9.38
CA GLU A 71 -4.89 -9.76 8.77
C GLU A 71 -6.41 -9.81 8.65
N TRP A 72 -6.97 -11.00 8.67
CA TRP A 72 -8.41 -11.25 8.50
C TRP A 72 -9.20 -11.19 9.81
N GLU A 73 -8.51 -11.09 10.95
CA GLU A 73 -9.16 -10.94 12.24
C GLU A 73 -9.64 -9.49 12.41
N GLU A 74 -10.91 -9.33 12.77
CA GLU A 74 -11.56 -8.01 12.90
C GLU A 74 -10.83 -7.08 13.88
N ASN A 75 -10.21 -7.66 14.92
CA ASN A 75 -9.49 -6.91 15.95
C ASN A 75 -7.97 -6.91 15.75
N SER A 76 -7.48 -7.39 14.62
CA SER A 76 -6.05 -7.40 14.31
C SER A 76 -5.47 -5.98 14.27
N ILE A 77 -4.24 -5.83 14.76
CA ILE A 77 -3.51 -4.56 14.62
C ILE A 77 -3.34 -4.17 13.14
N PHE A 78 -3.24 -5.14 12.23
CA PHE A 78 -3.08 -4.91 10.80
C PHE A 78 -4.32 -4.35 10.10
N THR A 79 -5.53 -4.61 10.65
CA THR A 79 -6.76 -3.99 10.14
C THR A 79 -6.98 -2.57 10.67
N ARG A 80 -6.42 -2.27 11.85
CA ARG A 80 -6.63 -1.02 12.57
C ARG A 80 -5.52 0.00 12.39
N MET A 81 -4.34 -0.41 11.95
CA MET A 81 -3.16 0.46 11.84
C MET A 81 -2.53 0.37 10.46
N ARG A 82 -2.05 1.51 9.98
CA ARG A 82 -1.27 1.62 8.76
C ARG A 82 -0.04 2.48 9.05
N CYS A 83 1.13 1.98 8.68
CA CYS A 83 2.37 2.75 8.62
C CYS A 83 2.63 3.17 7.18
N ASP A 84 2.93 4.44 6.96
CA ASP A 84 3.11 4.99 5.62
C ASP A 84 4.31 5.93 5.48
N LEU A 85 5.00 6.22 6.57
CA LEU A 85 6.15 7.12 6.58
C LEU A 85 7.21 6.66 7.58
N ILE A 86 8.46 6.62 7.12
CA ILE A 86 9.64 6.60 7.98
C ILE A 86 10.50 7.83 7.70
N SER A 87 11.02 8.44 8.76
CA SER A 87 12.04 9.49 8.70
C SER A 87 13.31 8.96 9.35
N ILE A 88 14.44 9.16 8.68
CA ILE A 88 15.73 8.61 9.06
C ILE A 88 16.71 9.77 9.18
N SER A 89 17.39 9.87 10.31
CA SER A 89 18.43 10.87 10.54
C SER A 89 19.62 10.19 11.21
N GLU A 90 20.66 9.94 10.45
CA GLU A 90 21.81 9.13 10.90
C GLU A 90 21.32 7.78 11.43
N ASP A 91 21.54 7.51 12.72
CA ASP A 91 21.12 6.26 13.38
C ASP A 91 19.72 6.35 14.03
N THR A 92 19.05 7.50 13.87
CA THR A 92 17.75 7.75 14.50
C THR A 92 16.61 7.61 13.50
N ILE A 93 15.57 6.92 13.90
CA ILE A 93 14.36 6.78 13.08
C ILE A 93 13.11 7.25 13.83
N SER A 94 12.13 7.69 13.07
CA SER A 94 10.76 7.87 13.54
C SER A 94 9.78 7.32 12.50
N ILE A 95 8.69 6.73 12.98
CA ILE A 95 7.68 6.09 12.15
C ILE A 95 6.37 6.85 12.34
N SER A 96 5.68 7.10 11.24
CA SER A 96 4.36 7.73 11.26
C SER A 96 3.35 6.89 10.49
N GLY A 97 2.13 6.93 10.97
CA GLY A 97 1.03 6.19 10.37
C GLY A 97 -0.32 6.72 10.84
N THR A 98 -1.33 5.91 10.64
CA THR A 98 -2.71 6.17 11.05
C THR A 98 -3.27 4.97 11.80
N ARG A 99 -4.14 5.24 12.76
CA ARG A 99 -4.88 4.22 13.52
C ARG A 99 -6.38 4.51 13.44
N ILE A 100 -7.14 3.46 13.22
CA ILE A 100 -8.62 3.47 13.30
C ILE A 100 -9.00 3.09 14.73
N LEU A 101 -9.73 3.98 15.40
CA LEU A 101 -10.25 3.75 16.74
C LEU A 101 -11.52 2.89 16.70
N ASP A 102 -11.91 2.31 17.83
CA ASP A 102 -13.14 1.49 17.95
C ASP A 102 -14.41 2.22 17.50
N ARG A 103 -14.43 3.56 17.56
CA ARG A 103 -15.52 4.40 17.08
C ARG A 103 -15.47 4.71 15.58
N GLY A 104 -14.46 4.21 14.88
CA GLY A 104 -14.22 4.50 13.46
C GLY A 104 -13.45 5.79 13.16
N ASP A 105 -13.11 6.58 14.18
CA ASP A 105 -12.28 7.78 13.99
C ASP A 105 -10.86 7.39 13.58
N ILE A 106 -10.25 8.19 12.69
CA ILE A 106 -8.88 8.00 12.26
C ILE A 106 -7.98 9.02 12.94
N ILE A 107 -6.97 8.55 13.65
CA ILE A 107 -5.95 9.39 14.28
C ILE A 107 -4.59 9.16 13.63
N LYS A 108 -3.74 10.20 13.67
CA LYS A 108 -2.31 10.05 13.33
C LYS A 108 -1.56 9.50 14.52
N VAL A 109 -0.66 8.57 14.25
CA VAL A 109 0.23 7.97 15.23
C VAL A 109 1.66 8.26 14.79
N ASN A 110 2.48 8.78 15.71
CA ASN A 110 3.90 9.01 15.47
C ASN A 110 4.68 8.37 16.62
N THR A 111 5.72 7.62 16.31
CA THR A 111 6.62 7.10 17.34
C THR A 111 7.56 8.19 17.85
N PRO A 112 8.07 8.05 19.06
CA PRO A 112 9.28 8.77 19.45
C PRO A 112 10.42 8.50 18.46
N SER A 113 11.43 9.35 18.45
CA SER A 113 12.68 9.09 17.73
C SER A 113 13.47 8.01 18.49
N ILE A 114 13.90 6.99 17.78
CA ILE A 114 14.60 5.83 18.32
C ILE A 114 16.00 5.78 17.70
N ASN A 115 17.02 5.69 18.52
CA ASN A 115 18.38 5.42 18.07
C ASN A 115 18.56 3.89 17.91
N LEU A 116 18.80 3.44 16.68
CA LEU A 116 18.96 2.01 16.38
C LEU A 116 20.25 1.40 16.94
N VAL A 117 21.26 2.24 17.22
CA VAL A 117 22.55 1.79 17.75
C VAL A 117 22.55 1.79 19.28
N ASP A 118 22.19 2.91 19.90
CA ASP A 118 22.42 3.15 21.33
C ASP A 118 21.17 3.08 22.22
N ASP A 119 19.97 2.89 21.65
CA ASP A 119 18.75 2.84 22.44
C ASP A 119 18.61 1.48 23.15
N GLU A 120 18.91 1.46 24.44
CA GLU A 120 18.71 0.27 25.30
C GLU A 120 17.25 0.10 25.77
N LYS A 121 16.41 1.11 25.57
CA LYS A 121 15.03 1.11 26.09
C LYS A 121 14.07 0.29 25.24
N TYR A 122 14.41 0.09 23.96
CA TYR A 122 13.58 -0.68 23.06
C TYR A 122 14.16 -2.07 22.83
N GLU A 123 13.55 -3.06 23.44
CA GLU A 123 14.00 -4.47 23.41
C GLU A 123 14.12 -5.04 21.99
N TYR A 124 13.20 -4.66 21.08
CA TYR A 124 13.12 -5.20 19.71
C TYR A 124 13.84 -4.32 18.68
N LYS A 125 14.87 -3.57 19.07
CA LYS A 125 15.56 -2.65 18.15
C LYS A 125 16.22 -3.35 16.97
N SER A 126 16.73 -4.58 17.16
CA SER A 126 17.36 -5.36 16.10
C SER A 126 16.36 -5.76 15.01
N ASP A 127 15.17 -6.20 15.42
CA ASP A 127 14.08 -6.54 14.49
C ASP A 127 13.58 -5.29 13.76
N LEU A 128 13.48 -4.16 14.46
CA LEU A 128 13.14 -2.89 13.88
C LEU A 128 14.18 -2.42 12.85
N ALA A 129 15.47 -2.55 13.17
CA ALA A 129 16.55 -2.21 12.24
C ALA A 129 16.45 -3.05 10.96
N LEU A 130 16.21 -4.36 11.09
CA LEU A 130 16.02 -5.25 9.94
C LEU A 130 14.81 -4.84 9.10
N ALA A 131 13.68 -4.51 9.72
CA ALA A 131 12.48 -4.04 9.03
C ALA A 131 12.74 -2.73 8.27
N VAL A 132 13.49 -1.80 8.86
CA VAL A 132 13.89 -0.54 8.22
C VAL A 132 14.84 -0.78 7.04
N GLU A 133 15.81 -1.67 7.16
CA GLU A 133 16.71 -2.02 6.07
C GLU A 133 15.95 -2.65 4.90
N ASN A 134 14.96 -3.50 5.17
CA ASN A 134 14.09 -4.06 4.13
C ASN A 134 13.31 -2.96 3.39
N ILE A 135 12.77 -1.96 4.11
CA ILE A 135 12.10 -0.82 3.48
C ILE A 135 13.06 -0.01 2.61
N LYS A 136 14.30 0.23 3.08
CA LYS A 136 15.32 0.93 2.29
C LYS A 136 15.64 0.16 1.01
N TYR A 137 15.80 -1.15 1.11
CA TYR A 137 16.04 -2.03 -0.03
C TYR A 137 14.92 -1.94 -1.06
N GLU A 138 13.67 -2.14 -0.65
CA GLU A 138 12.51 -2.08 -1.55
C GLU A 138 12.30 -0.67 -2.15
N ALA A 139 12.60 0.39 -1.39
CA ALA A 139 12.57 1.74 -1.91
C ALA A 139 13.67 1.99 -2.96
N GLU A 140 14.85 1.40 -2.79
CA GLU A 140 15.94 1.45 -3.74
C GLU A 140 15.61 0.71 -5.04
N GLU A 141 15.00 -0.49 -4.94
CA GLU A 141 14.46 -1.25 -6.06
C GLU A 141 13.42 -0.44 -6.85
N TYR A 142 12.51 0.25 -6.14
CA TYR A 142 11.54 1.13 -6.80
C TYR A 142 12.21 2.25 -7.58
N VAL A 143 13.25 2.88 -7.01
CA VAL A 143 13.93 4.04 -7.62
C VAL A 143 14.85 3.63 -8.76
N LYS A 144 15.65 2.58 -8.57
CA LYS A 144 16.69 2.17 -9.52
C LYS A 144 16.17 1.17 -10.55
N GLU A 145 15.54 0.10 -10.06
CA GLU A 145 15.16 -1.04 -10.90
C GLU A 145 13.72 -0.92 -11.41
N LYS A 146 13.02 0.19 -11.07
CA LYS A 146 11.64 0.43 -11.50
C LYS A 146 10.67 -0.69 -11.09
N LYS A 147 10.93 -1.31 -9.94
CA LYS A 147 10.06 -2.34 -9.34
C LYS A 147 8.74 -1.71 -8.89
N TRP A 148 7.83 -1.55 -9.84
CA TRP A 148 6.53 -0.92 -9.61
C TRP A 148 5.43 -1.95 -9.44
N GLY A 149 4.38 -1.58 -8.71
CA GLY A 149 3.15 -2.36 -8.61
C GLY A 149 2.25 -2.14 -9.82
N LEU A 150 1.32 -3.06 -10.00
CA LEU A 150 0.29 -2.95 -11.02
C LEU A 150 -0.87 -2.07 -10.54
N LYS A 151 -1.48 -1.32 -11.45
CA LYS A 151 -2.75 -0.65 -11.18
C LYS A 151 -3.83 -1.72 -11.03
N GLU A 152 -4.72 -1.57 -10.04
CA GLU A 152 -5.89 -2.43 -9.93
C GLU A 152 -6.65 -2.44 -11.28
N GLY A 153 -6.93 -3.64 -11.78
CA GLY A 153 -7.58 -3.84 -13.09
C GLY A 153 -6.63 -4.08 -14.27
N THR A 154 -5.31 -3.98 -14.10
CA THR A 154 -4.36 -4.50 -15.09
C THR A 154 -4.09 -5.97 -14.82
N LEU A 155 -4.46 -6.84 -15.75
CA LEU A 155 -4.02 -8.23 -15.72
C LEU A 155 -2.51 -8.23 -15.99
N ASP A 156 -1.76 -8.75 -15.01
CA ASP A 156 -0.35 -9.06 -15.22
C ASP A 156 -0.27 -10.34 -16.04
N PHE A 157 -0.04 -10.18 -17.32
CA PHE A 157 0.28 -11.34 -18.16
C PHE A 157 1.74 -11.78 -18.02
N GLY A 158 2.48 -11.23 -17.03
CA GLY A 158 3.91 -11.45 -16.85
C GLY A 158 4.69 -11.13 -18.12
N GLU A 159 5.96 -10.90 -18.06
CA GLU A 159 6.86 -11.03 -19.19
C GLU A 159 6.99 -12.53 -19.56
N ALA A 160 5.91 -13.18 -19.95
CA ALA A 160 6.00 -14.35 -20.79
C ALA A 160 6.55 -13.81 -22.11
N GLY A 161 7.84 -14.03 -22.34
CA GLY A 161 8.44 -13.81 -23.64
C GLY A 161 7.49 -14.37 -24.68
N ASP A 162 7.26 -13.61 -25.74
CA ASP A 162 6.30 -13.93 -26.80
C ASP A 162 6.41 -15.43 -27.13
N PRO A 163 5.39 -16.27 -26.82
CA PRO A 163 5.47 -17.72 -27.10
C PRO A 163 5.57 -18.00 -28.59
N PHE A 164 5.53 -16.98 -29.43
CA PHE A 164 5.64 -17.04 -30.89
C PHE A 164 6.97 -16.52 -31.46
N GLU A 165 7.90 -16.03 -30.67
CA GLU A 165 9.25 -15.80 -31.15
C GLU A 165 9.97 -17.13 -31.38
N GLY A 166 9.88 -17.67 -32.57
CA GLY A 166 10.73 -18.77 -33.03
C GLY A 166 10.04 -20.03 -33.52
N LYS A 167 8.77 -20.03 -33.93
CA LYS A 167 8.20 -21.15 -34.67
C LYS A 167 7.60 -20.67 -36.00
N ASP A 168 8.19 -21.21 -37.08
CA ASP A 168 7.68 -21.06 -38.43
C ASP A 168 6.16 -21.26 -38.51
N ALA A 169 5.53 -20.40 -39.28
CA ALA A 169 4.10 -20.31 -39.47
C ALA A 169 3.53 -21.62 -40.06
N GLY A 170 3.18 -22.54 -39.19
CA GLY A 170 2.24 -23.64 -39.50
C GLY A 170 0.82 -23.12 -39.24
N GLU A 171 -0.04 -23.29 -40.23
CA GLU A 171 -1.42 -22.83 -40.25
C GLU A 171 -2.15 -23.10 -38.94
N VAL A 172 -2.56 -22.03 -38.26
CA VAL A 172 -3.40 -22.07 -37.04
C VAL A 172 -4.85 -22.24 -37.50
N PRO A 173 -5.60 -23.26 -37.05
CA PRO A 173 -7.01 -23.36 -37.36
C PRO A 173 -7.78 -22.24 -36.74
N VAL A 174 -8.41 -21.40 -37.57
CA VAL A 174 -9.27 -20.29 -37.13
C VAL A 174 -10.52 -20.89 -36.46
N MET A 175 -10.55 -20.90 -35.15
CA MET A 175 -11.78 -21.16 -34.40
C MET A 175 -12.71 -19.96 -34.57
N LYS A 176 -13.78 -20.15 -35.37
CA LYS A 176 -14.87 -19.16 -35.41
C LYS A 176 -15.65 -19.26 -34.11
N VAL A 177 -15.46 -18.28 -33.24
CA VAL A 177 -16.34 -18.05 -32.10
C VAL A 177 -17.58 -17.33 -32.61
N GLU A 178 -18.70 -18.05 -32.75
CA GLU A 178 -20.01 -17.42 -32.99
C GLU A 178 -20.46 -16.73 -31.70
N LEU A 179 -20.38 -15.40 -31.68
CA LEU A 179 -20.97 -14.56 -30.66
C LEU A 179 -22.50 -14.57 -30.85
N ASN A 180 -23.19 -15.37 -30.06
CA ASN A 180 -24.65 -15.28 -29.93
C ASN A 180 -24.99 -13.96 -29.20
N THR A 181 -25.22 -12.89 -29.97
CA THR A 181 -25.86 -11.67 -29.49
C THR A 181 -27.35 -11.93 -29.35
N SER A 182 -27.78 -12.29 -28.15
CA SER A 182 -29.19 -12.24 -27.79
C SER A 182 -29.64 -10.77 -27.61
N GLU A 183 -30.29 -10.24 -28.65
CA GLU A 183 -30.97 -8.96 -28.60
C GLU A 183 -32.12 -8.99 -27.60
N ASN A 184 -31.91 -8.40 -26.43
CA ASN A 184 -32.99 -8.10 -25.51
C ASN A 184 -33.73 -6.82 -25.97
N HIS A 185 -34.82 -7.03 -26.67
CA HIS A 185 -35.83 -6.02 -26.96
C HIS A 185 -36.45 -5.54 -25.64
N ARG A 186 -36.02 -4.39 -25.16
CA ARG A 186 -36.72 -3.65 -24.09
C ARG A 186 -37.70 -2.67 -24.75
N GLU A 187 -38.98 -3.03 -24.75
CA GLU A 187 -40.09 -2.13 -25.09
C GLU A 187 -40.07 -0.89 -24.18
N LYS A 188 -40.03 0.28 -24.81
CA LYS A 188 -40.20 1.58 -24.16
C LYS A 188 -41.69 1.80 -23.90
N LYS A 189 -42.16 1.63 -22.67
CA LYS A 189 -43.45 2.12 -22.23
C LYS A 189 -43.40 3.64 -22.10
N SER A 190 -44.13 4.33 -22.98
CA SER A 190 -44.39 5.77 -22.93
C SER A 190 -45.17 6.15 -21.67
N LYS A 191 -44.63 7.01 -20.82
CA LYS A 191 -45.35 7.63 -19.73
C LYS A 191 -46.19 8.79 -20.25
N LYS A 192 -47.50 8.63 -20.17
CA LYS A 192 -48.53 9.66 -20.38
C LYS A 192 -48.35 10.79 -19.36
N LYS A 193 -48.19 11.99 -19.83
CA LYS A 193 -48.17 13.25 -19.08
C LYS A 193 -49.55 13.51 -18.51
N LYS A 194 -49.71 13.64 -17.22
CA LYS A 194 -50.91 14.16 -16.55
C LYS A 194 -50.78 15.68 -16.41
N GLU A 195 -51.77 16.37 -16.92
CA GLU A 195 -51.98 17.82 -16.73
C GLU A 195 -52.41 18.12 -15.28
N PRO A 196 -52.03 19.28 -14.73
CA PRO A 196 -52.51 19.72 -13.41
C PRO A 196 -53.86 20.41 -13.51
N GLU A 197 -54.77 20.02 -12.63
CA GLU A 197 -56.05 20.69 -12.41
C GLU A 197 -55.86 22.03 -11.65
N PRO A 198 -56.74 23.03 -11.91
CA PRO A 198 -56.63 24.36 -11.31
C PRO A 198 -57.18 24.40 -9.89
N ALA A 199 -56.58 25.26 -9.06
CA ALA A 199 -56.96 25.56 -7.68
C ALA A 199 -58.32 26.27 -7.64
N MET A 200 -59.24 25.81 -6.75
CA MET A 200 -60.43 26.55 -6.31
C MET A 200 -60.06 27.39 -5.08
N GLU A 201 -60.29 28.68 -5.18
CA GLU A 201 -60.43 29.61 -4.07
C GLU A 201 -61.74 29.32 -3.26
N VAL A 202 -61.66 29.27 -1.95
CA VAL A 202 -62.58 29.87 -0.98
C VAL A 202 -61.80 30.20 0.31
#